data_1eb52cfe29a516de1a09564e5a47e8c3
#
_entry.id   1eb52cfe29a516de1a09564e5a47e8c3
#
_cell.length_a   1.000
_cell.length_b   1.000
_cell.length_c   1.000
_cell.angle_alpha   90.00
_cell.angle_beta   90.00
_cell.angle_gamma   90.00
#
_symmetry.space_group_name_H-M   'P 1'
#
loop_
_entity.id
_entity.type
_entity.pdbx_description
1 polymer ?
#
loop_
_entity_poly.entity_id
_entity_poly.type
_entity_poly.pdbx_seq_one_letter_code
_entity_poly.pdbx_strand_id
1 'polypeptide(L)'
;MIAVIFTAIILNSGPMEIQRPGYQLREWRATDCTSLAHYADNIKIWRNVRDRFPHPYTEEDGRFFIGNIVPQSPGYEFAIVIDGEAAGGIGLVRQSDVERLSAEIGYWIGEPYWNRGIAGDAVGSICEYAFRETELIRLFASVFEYNAPSMRVLEKNGFRKVGVQRRAAIKEGGIIDLHLYERVK
;
A
#
# COMPACT_ATOMS: atom_id res chain seq x y z
N MET A 1 -20.84 2.16 -36.27
CA MET A 1 -20.43 1.15 -35.28
C MET A 1 -18.92 1.03 -35.39
N ILE A 2 -18.17 1.78 -34.54
CA ILE A 2 -16.70 1.80 -34.56
C ILE A 2 -16.25 0.85 -33.46
N ALA A 3 -15.70 -0.29 -33.86
CA ALA A 3 -15.07 -1.23 -32.93
C ALA A 3 -13.72 -0.66 -32.47
N VAL A 4 -13.65 -0.21 -31.23
CA VAL A 4 -12.36 0.12 -30.61
C VAL A 4 -11.73 -1.20 -30.18
N ILE A 5 -10.73 -1.64 -30.92
CA ILE A 5 -9.91 -2.79 -30.56
C ILE A 5 -9.00 -2.32 -29.43
N PHE A 6 -9.30 -2.73 -28.20
CA PHE A 6 -8.36 -2.62 -27.08
C PHE A 6 -7.25 -3.65 -27.32
N THR A 7 -6.12 -3.18 -27.80
CA THR A 7 -4.89 -3.96 -27.77
C THR A 7 -4.46 -4.07 -26.31
N ALA A 8 -4.65 -5.23 -25.72
CA ALA A 8 -4.05 -5.54 -24.42
C ALA A 8 -2.53 -5.50 -24.60
N ILE A 9 -1.90 -4.48 -24.06
CA ILE A 9 -0.45 -4.45 -23.92
C ILE A 9 -0.12 -5.52 -22.87
N ILE A 10 0.36 -6.67 -23.33
CA ILE A 10 0.96 -7.70 -22.49
C ILE A 10 2.25 -7.08 -21.97
N LEU A 11 2.21 -6.58 -20.74
CA LEU A 11 3.41 -6.19 -20.01
C LEU A 11 4.24 -7.46 -19.81
N ASN A 12 5.39 -7.49 -20.45
CA ASN A 12 6.37 -8.55 -20.36
C ASN A 12 7.12 -8.38 -19.03
N SER A 13 6.49 -8.78 -17.93
CA SER A 13 7.09 -8.65 -16.60
C SER A 13 7.07 -10.00 -15.90
N GLY A 14 8.26 -10.52 -15.68
CA GLY A 14 8.49 -11.43 -14.58
C GLY A 14 8.01 -10.77 -13.26
N PRO A 15 7.97 -11.52 -12.14
CA PRO A 15 7.48 -10.99 -10.87
C PRO A 15 8.22 -9.70 -10.52
N MET A 16 7.47 -8.66 -10.13
CA MET A 16 8.05 -7.36 -9.79
C MET A 16 8.96 -7.52 -8.58
N GLU A 17 10.21 -7.14 -8.74
CA GLU A 17 11.23 -7.17 -7.70
C GLU A 17 12.07 -5.90 -7.76
N ILE A 18 12.10 -5.12 -6.68
CA ILE A 18 12.89 -3.91 -6.56
C ILE A 18 13.84 -4.07 -5.37
N GLN A 19 15.14 -4.14 -5.66
CA GLN A 19 16.18 -4.14 -4.63
C GLN A 19 16.53 -2.72 -4.20
N ARG A 20 16.64 -2.51 -2.90
CA ARG A 20 17.07 -1.26 -2.27
C ARG A 20 18.09 -1.53 -1.18
N PRO A 21 18.91 -0.55 -0.81
CA PRO A 21 19.77 -0.70 0.37
C PRO A 21 18.94 -0.98 1.63
N GLY A 22 19.14 -2.17 2.22
CA GLY A 22 18.50 -2.58 3.47
C GLY A 22 17.10 -3.16 3.35
N TYR A 23 16.49 -3.24 2.15
CA TYR A 23 15.23 -3.92 1.95
C TYR A 23 14.97 -4.27 0.47
N GLN A 24 13.96 -5.07 0.24
CA GLN A 24 13.46 -5.46 -1.08
C GLN A 24 11.94 -5.30 -1.14
N LEU A 25 11.42 -4.85 -2.27
CA LEU A 25 9.99 -4.99 -2.61
C LEU A 25 9.84 -6.16 -3.57
N ARG A 26 8.94 -7.08 -3.26
CA ARG A 26 8.58 -8.21 -4.12
C ARG A 26 7.13 -8.65 -3.90
N GLU A 27 6.63 -9.48 -4.78
CA GLU A 27 5.34 -10.12 -4.56
C GLU A 27 5.33 -10.95 -3.27
N TRP A 28 4.18 -11.05 -2.65
CA TRP A 28 3.94 -11.89 -1.47
C TRP A 28 4.11 -13.38 -1.82
N ARG A 29 4.64 -14.14 -0.87
CA ARG A 29 4.82 -15.59 -0.97
C ARG A 29 4.06 -16.29 0.15
N ALA A 30 3.58 -17.51 -0.10
CA ALA A 30 2.91 -18.30 0.94
C ALA A 30 3.78 -18.50 2.20
N THR A 31 5.10 -18.53 2.03
CA THR A 31 6.07 -18.64 3.13
C THR A 31 6.15 -17.40 4.01
N ASP A 32 5.57 -16.27 3.61
CA ASP A 32 5.62 -15.01 4.37
C ASP A 32 4.58 -14.96 5.50
N CYS A 33 3.66 -15.92 5.60
CA CYS A 33 2.55 -15.86 6.57
C CYS A 33 3.00 -15.64 8.01
N THR A 34 4.03 -16.34 8.46
CA THR A 34 4.53 -16.24 9.83
C THR A 34 5.16 -14.88 10.11
N SER A 35 6.05 -14.39 9.24
CA SER A 35 6.66 -13.06 9.40
C SER A 35 5.61 -11.94 9.25
N LEU A 36 4.68 -12.08 8.30
CA LEU A 36 3.56 -11.15 8.15
C LEU A 36 2.76 -11.05 9.46
N ALA A 37 2.32 -12.16 10.04
CA ALA A 37 1.56 -12.17 11.28
C ALA A 37 2.36 -11.56 12.45
N HIS A 38 3.64 -11.92 12.56
CA HIS A 38 4.53 -11.41 13.61
C HIS A 38 4.62 -9.88 13.59
N TYR A 39 4.87 -9.27 12.42
CA TYR A 39 5.02 -7.82 12.32
C TYR A 39 3.70 -7.06 12.26
N ALA A 40 2.65 -7.67 11.72
CA ALA A 40 1.33 -7.06 11.59
C ALA A 40 0.55 -7.02 12.90
N ASP A 41 0.78 -7.99 13.82
CA ASP A 41 0.12 -8.03 15.13
C ASP A 41 0.70 -6.97 16.08
N ASN A 42 0.40 -5.73 15.76
CA ASN A 42 0.86 -4.56 16.52
C ASN A 42 -0.24 -3.50 16.57
N ILE A 43 -0.71 -3.20 17.78
CA ILE A 43 -1.77 -2.20 18.02
C ILE A 43 -1.41 -0.81 17.46
N LYS A 44 -0.13 -0.44 17.42
CA LYS A 44 0.31 0.85 16.89
C LYS A 44 0.22 0.90 15.37
N ILE A 45 0.34 -0.26 14.69
CA ILE A 45 0.06 -0.38 13.24
C ILE A 45 -1.45 -0.35 13.04
N TRP A 46 -2.18 -1.22 13.74
CA TRP A 46 -3.63 -1.35 13.60
C TRP A 46 -4.38 -0.03 13.77
N ARG A 47 -3.97 0.80 14.71
CA ARG A 47 -4.54 2.14 14.92
C ARG A 47 -4.46 3.07 13.71
N ASN A 48 -3.54 2.82 12.78
CA ASN A 48 -3.27 3.66 11.65
C ASN A 48 -3.74 3.08 10.31
N VAL A 49 -4.39 1.91 10.33
CA VAL A 49 -4.92 1.22 9.15
C VAL A 49 -6.43 0.99 9.29
N ARG A 50 -7.09 0.64 8.18
CA ARG A 50 -8.53 0.35 8.16
C ARG A 50 -8.86 -0.93 8.93
N ASP A 51 -10.08 -1.07 9.46
CA ASP A 51 -10.50 -2.22 10.28
C ASP A 51 -10.53 -3.56 9.53
N ARG A 52 -10.52 -3.55 8.19
CA ARG A 52 -10.29 -4.78 7.39
C ARG A 52 -8.90 -5.40 7.62
N PHE A 53 -7.98 -4.66 8.20
CA PHE A 53 -6.73 -5.17 8.73
C PHE A 53 -7.01 -5.56 10.20
N PRO A 54 -7.05 -6.86 10.54
CA PRO A 54 -7.51 -7.31 11.85
C PRO A 54 -6.52 -7.00 12.97
N HIS A 55 -7.02 -7.02 14.21
CA HIS A 55 -6.20 -7.05 15.41
C HIS A 55 -6.95 -7.84 16.51
N PRO A 56 -6.36 -8.86 17.10
CA PRO A 56 -5.02 -9.42 16.82
C PRO A 56 -4.88 -9.88 15.35
N TYR A 57 -3.66 -9.83 14.82
CA TYR A 57 -3.36 -10.33 13.47
C TYR A 57 -2.73 -11.72 13.57
N THR A 58 -3.39 -12.72 13.00
CA THR A 58 -2.98 -14.12 13.10
C THR A 58 -2.32 -14.63 11.80
N GLU A 59 -1.68 -15.79 11.86
CA GLU A 59 -1.20 -16.46 10.65
C GLU A 59 -2.34 -16.86 9.70
N GLU A 60 -3.54 -17.11 10.23
CA GLU A 60 -4.72 -17.39 9.41
C GLU A 60 -5.13 -16.18 8.58
N ASP A 61 -5.09 -14.98 9.19
CA ASP A 61 -5.30 -13.71 8.48
C ASP A 61 -4.24 -13.50 7.40
N GLY A 62 -2.97 -13.83 7.70
CA GLY A 62 -1.87 -13.79 6.74
C GLY A 62 -2.09 -14.74 5.57
N ARG A 63 -2.49 -15.99 5.84
CA ARG A 63 -2.84 -16.97 4.80
C ARG A 63 -4.03 -16.50 3.95
N PHE A 64 -5.05 -15.95 4.60
CA PHE A 64 -6.21 -15.40 3.88
C PHE A 64 -5.80 -14.22 2.98
N PHE A 65 -5.01 -13.28 3.50
CA PHE A 65 -4.54 -12.13 2.73
C PHE A 65 -3.72 -12.57 1.51
N ILE A 66 -2.70 -13.41 1.71
CA ILE A 66 -1.80 -13.83 0.63
C ILE A 66 -2.53 -14.74 -0.38
N GLY A 67 -3.39 -15.63 0.10
CA GLY A 67 -4.07 -16.61 -0.76
C GLY A 67 -5.34 -16.08 -1.45
N ASN A 68 -6.00 -15.05 -0.91
CA ASN A 68 -7.30 -14.62 -1.42
C ASN A 68 -7.34 -13.14 -1.84
N ILE A 69 -6.61 -12.26 -1.15
CA ILE A 69 -6.64 -10.82 -1.47
C ILE A 69 -5.60 -10.46 -2.52
N VAL A 70 -4.35 -10.84 -2.30
CA VAL A 70 -3.24 -10.57 -3.23
C VAL A 70 -3.53 -11.03 -4.66
N PRO A 71 -4.08 -12.24 -4.92
CA PRO A 71 -4.38 -12.69 -6.27
C PRO A 71 -5.46 -11.91 -7.00
N GLN A 72 -6.27 -11.11 -6.29
CA GLN A 72 -7.29 -10.26 -6.92
C GLN A 72 -6.70 -9.00 -7.57
N SER A 73 -5.46 -8.66 -7.21
CA SER A 73 -4.77 -7.45 -7.70
C SER A 73 -3.31 -7.78 -8.06
N PRO A 74 -3.08 -8.67 -9.05
CA PRO A 74 -1.73 -9.09 -9.42
C PRO A 74 -0.90 -7.89 -9.87
N GLY A 75 0.34 -7.78 -9.35
CA GLY A 75 1.22 -6.65 -9.65
C GLY A 75 0.90 -5.34 -8.93
N TYR A 76 0.04 -5.39 -7.88
CA TYR A 76 -0.35 -4.20 -7.12
C TYR A 76 -0.18 -4.35 -5.60
N GLU A 77 0.16 -5.54 -5.09
CA GLU A 77 0.36 -5.81 -3.67
C GLU A 77 1.75 -6.42 -3.44
N PHE A 78 2.58 -5.76 -2.64
CA PHE A 78 3.98 -6.13 -2.45
C PHE A 78 4.35 -6.25 -0.98
N ALA A 79 5.22 -7.22 -0.67
CA ALA A 79 5.89 -7.32 0.61
C ALA A 79 7.10 -6.38 0.66
N ILE A 80 7.28 -5.72 1.79
CA ILE A 80 8.54 -5.04 2.15
C ILE A 80 9.37 -6.06 2.94
N VAL A 81 10.42 -6.59 2.30
CA VAL A 81 11.25 -7.65 2.87
C VAL A 81 12.54 -7.05 3.42
N ILE A 82 12.82 -7.34 4.68
CA ILE A 82 14.02 -6.87 5.40
C ILE A 82 14.66 -8.10 6.03
N ASP A 83 15.96 -8.29 5.83
CA ASP A 83 16.72 -9.43 6.34
C ASP A 83 16.08 -10.81 6.00
N GLY A 84 15.42 -10.89 4.84
CA GLY A 84 14.75 -12.10 4.37
C GLY A 84 13.32 -12.30 4.86
N GLU A 85 12.81 -11.48 5.77
CA GLU A 85 11.46 -11.56 6.34
C GLU A 85 10.54 -10.48 5.75
N ALA A 86 9.27 -10.82 5.48
CA ALA A 86 8.24 -9.88 5.08
C ALA A 86 7.82 -9.04 6.30
N ALA A 87 8.47 -7.90 6.48
CA ALA A 87 8.34 -7.03 7.64
C ALA A 87 7.39 -5.84 7.42
N GLY A 88 6.72 -5.79 6.28
CA GLY A 88 5.76 -4.75 5.94
C GLY A 88 5.05 -5.05 4.63
N GLY A 89 4.10 -4.20 4.29
CA GLY A 89 3.36 -4.28 3.04
C GLY A 89 3.15 -2.90 2.41
N ILE A 90 3.12 -2.88 1.08
CA ILE A 90 2.76 -1.70 0.30
C ILE A 90 1.95 -2.14 -0.91
N GLY A 91 0.87 -1.42 -1.20
CA GLY A 91 -0.01 -1.79 -2.29
C GLY A 91 -0.74 -0.61 -2.91
N LEU A 92 -1.35 -0.88 -4.05
CA LEU A 92 -2.14 0.05 -4.84
C LEU A 92 -3.54 -0.54 -5.07
N VAL A 93 -4.54 0.05 -4.46
CA VAL A 93 -5.94 -0.32 -4.69
C VAL A 93 -6.47 0.46 -5.88
N ARG A 94 -6.53 -0.19 -7.03
CA ARG A 94 -7.04 0.42 -8.28
C ARG A 94 -8.50 0.84 -8.10
N GLN A 95 -8.82 1.99 -8.65
CA GLN A 95 -10.20 2.42 -8.80
C GLN A 95 -10.83 1.80 -10.05
N SER A 96 -12.13 1.91 -10.17
CA SER A 96 -12.90 1.35 -11.28
C SER A 96 -13.61 2.43 -12.09
N ASP A 97 -14.24 2.03 -13.20
CA ASP A 97 -15.10 2.86 -14.03
C ASP A 97 -14.38 4.14 -14.49
N VAL A 98 -14.93 5.30 -14.23
CA VAL A 98 -14.39 6.61 -14.65
C VAL A 98 -13.10 6.98 -13.93
N GLU A 99 -12.84 6.40 -12.76
CA GLU A 99 -11.64 6.62 -11.94
C GLU A 99 -10.53 5.57 -12.19
N ARG A 100 -10.67 4.69 -13.19
CA ARG A 100 -9.78 3.53 -13.46
C ARG A 100 -8.30 3.85 -13.63
N LEU A 101 -7.94 5.10 -13.92
CA LEU A 101 -6.56 5.57 -14.00
C LEU A 101 -6.01 6.09 -12.67
N SER A 102 -6.76 5.89 -11.58
CA SER A 102 -6.35 6.24 -10.22
C SER A 102 -6.19 5.00 -9.34
N ALA A 103 -5.32 5.09 -8.33
CA ALA A 103 -5.22 4.07 -7.28
C ALA A 103 -4.97 4.70 -5.91
N GLU A 104 -5.53 4.10 -4.85
CA GLU A 104 -5.21 4.44 -3.47
C GLU A 104 -3.95 3.68 -3.06
N ILE A 105 -2.91 4.39 -2.62
CA ILE A 105 -1.71 3.79 -2.06
C ILE A 105 -1.90 3.52 -0.57
N GLY A 106 -1.58 2.31 -0.14
CA GLY A 106 -1.56 1.91 1.26
C GLY A 106 -0.23 1.24 1.62
N TYR A 107 0.27 1.47 2.82
CA TYR A 107 1.50 0.85 3.30
C TYR A 107 1.56 0.79 4.82
N TRP A 108 2.32 -0.17 5.31
CA TRP A 108 2.68 -0.32 6.71
C TRP A 108 4.06 -1.00 6.81
N ILE A 109 4.73 -0.83 7.93
CA ILE A 109 6.01 -1.49 8.21
C ILE A 109 6.09 -1.83 9.70
N GLY A 110 6.73 -2.95 10.03
CA GLY A 110 6.95 -3.41 11.40
C GLY A 110 7.65 -2.35 12.27
N GLU A 111 7.23 -2.23 13.53
CA GLU A 111 7.72 -1.23 14.47
C GLU A 111 9.26 -1.20 14.62
N PRO A 112 10.01 -2.34 14.63
CA PRO A 112 11.47 -2.33 14.71
C PRO A 112 12.18 -1.59 13.57
N TYR A 113 11.46 -1.34 12.47
CA TYR A 113 12.00 -0.70 11.26
C TYR A 113 11.54 0.76 11.08
N TRP A 114 10.79 1.31 12.04
CA TRP A 114 10.37 2.70 11.98
C TRP A 114 11.56 3.66 12.07
N ASN A 115 11.37 4.88 11.53
CA ASN A 115 12.36 5.96 11.51
C ASN A 115 13.67 5.64 10.75
N ARG A 116 13.71 4.54 9.96
CA ARG A 116 14.85 4.18 9.11
C ARG A 116 14.72 4.68 7.66
N GLY A 117 13.65 5.39 7.34
CA GLY A 117 13.41 5.91 5.97
C GLY A 117 12.82 4.88 5.00
N ILE A 118 12.75 3.59 5.36
CA ILE A 118 12.35 2.49 4.47
C ILE A 118 10.93 2.72 3.89
N ALA A 119 9.94 3.08 4.72
CA ALA A 119 8.59 3.33 4.24
C ALA A 119 8.54 4.47 3.21
N GLY A 120 9.33 5.53 3.43
CA GLY A 120 9.43 6.65 2.49
C GLY A 120 10.03 6.25 1.15
N ASP A 121 11.12 5.51 1.16
CA ASP A 121 11.78 5.02 -0.05
C ASP A 121 10.90 3.99 -0.80
N ALA A 122 10.20 3.12 -0.07
CA ALA A 122 9.25 2.16 -0.63
C ALA A 122 8.07 2.87 -1.35
N VAL A 123 7.50 3.92 -0.73
CA VAL A 123 6.46 4.74 -1.37
C VAL A 123 6.97 5.39 -2.65
N GLY A 124 8.19 5.96 -2.64
CA GLY A 124 8.82 6.50 -3.84
C GLY A 124 8.95 5.48 -4.96
N SER A 125 9.48 4.29 -4.62
CA SER A 125 9.66 3.18 -5.56
C SER A 125 8.36 2.71 -6.18
N ILE A 126 7.28 2.57 -5.39
CA ILE A 126 5.96 2.16 -5.90
C ILE A 126 5.33 3.26 -6.75
N CYS A 127 5.51 4.53 -6.41
CA CYS A 127 5.03 5.63 -7.26
C CYS A 127 5.73 5.62 -8.63
N GLU A 128 7.04 5.41 -8.68
CA GLU A 128 7.79 5.30 -9.93
C GLU A 128 7.33 4.10 -10.75
N TYR A 129 7.19 2.93 -10.11
CA TYR A 129 6.65 1.73 -10.73
C TYR A 129 5.26 1.99 -11.32
N ALA A 130 4.32 2.52 -10.53
CA ALA A 130 2.96 2.78 -10.96
C ALA A 130 2.90 3.67 -12.20
N PHE A 131 3.63 4.79 -12.19
CA PHE A 131 3.59 5.74 -13.29
C PHE A 131 4.37 5.31 -14.53
N ARG A 132 5.33 4.40 -14.40
CA ARG A 132 6.12 3.92 -15.54
C ARG A 132 5.57 2.64 -16.14
N GLU A 133 5.15 1.69 -15.30
CA GLU A 133 4.84 0.32 -15.73
C GLU A 133 3.32 0.06 -15.80
N THR A 134 2.48 1.05 -15.44
CA THR A 134 1.03 0.91 -15.49
C THR A 134 0.37 2.10 -16.19
N GLU A 135 -0.94 2.00 -16.40
CA GLU A 135 -1.76 3.10 -16.97
C GLU A 135 -2.12 4.18 -15.95
N LEU A 136 -1.72 4.03 -14.68
CA LEU A 136 -2.09 4.95 -13.61
C LEU A 136 -1.47 6.33 -13.86
N ILE A 137 -2.29 7.36 -13.71
CA ILE A 137 -1.89 8.77 -13.82
C ILE A 137 -2.06 9.53 -12.49
N ARG A 138 -2.75 8.92 -11.52
CA ARG A 138 -3.01 9.53 -10.20
C ARG A 138 -2.90 8.48 -9.10
N LEU A 139 -2.13 8.79 -8.08
CA LEU A 139 -2.10 8.05 -6.81
C LEU A 139 -2.65 8.96 -5.72
N PHE A 140 -3.43 8.39 -4.81
CA PHE A 140 -3.97 9.13 -3.67
C PHE A 140 -3.91 8.30 -2.39
N ALA A 141 -4.03 8.96 -1.25
CA ALA A 141 -4.09 8.32 0.06
C ALA A 141 -5.05 9.07 0.98
N SER A 142 -5.77 8.33 1.81
CA SER A 142 -6.59 8.85 2.90
C SER A 142 -5.91 8.53 4.22
N VAL A 143 -5.46 9.56 4.94
CA VAL A 143 -4.67 9.42 6.16
C VAL A 143 -5.47 9.88 7.36
N PHE A 144 -5.49 9.11 8.43
CA PHE A 144 -6.14 9.49 9.70
C PHE A 144 -5.48 10.74 10.27
N GLU A 145 -6.26 11.68 10.79
CA GLU A 145 -5.82 13.01 11.23
C GLU A 145 -4.64 13.02 12.21
N TYR A 146 -4.50 11.96 13.01
CA TYR A 146 -3.43 11.80 14.00
C TYR A 146 -2.17 11.12 13.44
N ASN A 147 -2.19 10.58 12.19
CA ASN A 147 -1.06 9.86 11.61
C ASN A 147 -0.08 10.80 10.89
N ALA A 148 0.48 11.75 11.64
CA ALA A 148 1.47 12.69 11.11
C ALA A 148 2.71 12.02 10.48
N PRO A 149 3.22 10.86 10.95
CA PRO A 149 4.30 10.15 10.28
C PRO A 149 3.98 9.77 8.83
N SER A 150 2.78 9.22 8.56
CA SER A 150 2.35 8.87 7.21
C SER A 150 2.20 10.11 6.32
N MET A 151 1.66 11.21 6.84
CA MET A 151 1.55 12.48 6.11
C MET A 151 2.93 12.96 5.63
N ARG A 152 3.95 12.94 6.52
CA ARG A 152 5.33 13.32 6.16
C ARG A 152 5.95 12.39 5.11
N VAL A 153 5.66 11.11 5.16
CA VAL A 153 6.11 10.15 4.14
C VAL A 153 5.53 10.53 2.77
N LEU A 154 4.24 10.79 2.70
CA LEU A 154 3.57 11.18 1.47
C LEU A 154 4.10 12.50 0.91
N GLU A 155 4.20 13.53 1.75
CA GLU A 155 4.71 14.85 1.36
C GLU A 155 6.13 14.80 0.79
N LYS A 156 7.02 14.04 1.43
CA LYS A 156 8.39 13.79 0.94
C LYS A 156 8.44 13.08 -0.41
N ASN A 157 7.39 12.33 -0.76
CA ASN A 157 7.24 11.65 -2.04
C ASN A 157 6.40 12.42 -3.06
N GLY A 158 6.23 13.73 -2.87
CA GLY A 158 5.58 14.62 -3.84
C GLY A 158 4.05 14.55 -3.83
N PHE A 159 3.45 13.93 -2.82
CA PHE A 159 2.01 14.04 -2.61
C PHE A 159 1.66 15.41 -2.03
N ARG A 160 0.57 15.98 -2.51
CA ARG A 160 0.01 17.23 -2.00
C ARG A 160 -1.25 16.95 -1.20
N LYS A 161 -1.43 17.62 -0.07
CA LYS A 161 -2.70 17.60 0.64
C LYS A 161 -3.74 18.37 -0.18
N VAL A 162 -4.85 17.71 -0.52
CA VAL A 162 -5.90 18.30 -1.38
C VAL A 162 -7.21 18.51 -0.65
N GLY A 163 -7.33 18.02 0.58
CA GLY A 163 -8.53 18.25 1.37
C GLY A 163 -8.53 17.55 2.72
N VAL A 164 -9.64 17.76 3.43
CA VAL A 164 -9.98 17.06 4.66
C VAL A 164 -11.44 16.67 4.58
N GLN A 165 -11.71 15.38 4.72
CA GLN A 165 -13.06 14.86 4.94
C GLN A 165 -13.30 14.85 6.44
N ARG A 166 -14.17 15.77 6.90
CA ARG A 166 -14.45 15.91 8.33
C ARG A 166 -15.38 14.82 8.81
N ARG A 167 -15.04 14.24 9.99
CA ARG A 167 -15.85 13.22 10.65
C ARG A 167 -16.17 12.03 9.74
N ALA A 168 -15.23 11.65 8.87
CA ALA A 168 -15.45 10.72 7.77
C ALA A 168 -15.16 9.27 8.12
N ALA A 169 -14.55 8.99 9.27
CA ALA A 169 -14.23 7.63 9.70
C ALA A 169 -14.48 7.45 11.19
N ILE A 170 -14.57 6.18 11.60
CA ILE A 170 -14.58 5.77 13.00
C ILE A 170 -13.38 4.87 13.22
N LYS A 171 -12.59 5.14 14.25
CA LYS A 171 -11.50 4.28 14.70
C LYS A 171 -11.49 4.22 16.23
N GLU A 172 -11.39 3.02 16.81
CA GLU A 172 -11.43 2.80 18.28
C GLU A 172 -12.65 3.49 18.96
N GLY A 173 -13.80 3.51 18.29
CA GLY A 173 -15.00 4.18 18.75
C GLY A 173 -15.01 5.71 18.62
N GLY A 174 -13.90 6.32 18.22
CA GLY A 174 -13.79 7.76 17.99
C GLY A 174 -14.10 8.15 16.56
N ILE A 175 -14.83 9.25 16.35
CA ILE A 175 -15.05 9.85 15.02
C ILE A 175 -13.84 10.71 14.69
N ILE A 176 -13.26 10.49 13.51
CA ILE A 176 -12.01 11.12 13.06
C ILE A 176 -12.14 11.73 11.67
N ASP A 177 -11.27 12.70 11.38
CA ASP A 177 -11.11 13.30 10.06
C ASP A 177 -10.16 12.45 9.19
N LEU A 178 -10.35 12.50 7.87
CA LEU A 178 -9.44 11.93 6.87
C LEU A 178 -8.75 13.06 6.11
N HIS A 179 -7.42 13.07 6.12
CA HIS A 179 -6.62 13.97 5.32
C HIS A 179 -6.33 13.33 3.96
N LEU A 180 -6.75 14.01 2.90
CA LEU A 180 -6.62 13.52 1.52
C LEU A 180 -5.34 14.04 0.90
N TYR A 181 -4.55 13.13 0.35
CA TYR A 181 -3.31 13.41 -0.36
C TYR A 181 -3.37 12.84 -1.77
N GLU A 182 -2.75 13.52 -2.74
CA GLU A 182 -2.64 13.02 -4.10
C GLU A 182 -1.28 13.35 -4.73
N ARG A 183 -0.85 12.50 -5.65
CA ARG A 183 0.25 12.73 -6.57
C ARG A 183 -0.21 12.37 -7.98
N VAL A 184 -0.02 13.28 -8.92
CA VAL A 184 -0.35 13.12 -10.34
C VAL A 184 0.95 12.96 -11.14
N LYS A 185 0.90 12.13 -12.19
CA LYS A 185 2.02 11.86 -13.11
C LYS A 185 2.46 13.11 -13.83
#